data_c8d2c2074ef6e0f17e6dfe4e1b51abb4
#
_entry.id   c8d2c2074ef6e0f17e6dfe4e1b51abb4
#
_cell.length_a   1.000
_cell.length_b   1.000
_cell.length_c   1.000
_cell.angle_alpha   90.00
_cell.angle_beta   90.00
_cell.angle_gamma   90.00
#
_symmetry.space_group_name_H-M   'P 1'
#
loop_
_entity.id
_entity.type
_entity.pdbx_description
1 polymer ?
#
loop_
_entity_poly.entity_id
_entity_poly.type
_entity_poly.pdbx_seq_one_letter_code
_entity_poly.pdbx_strand_id
1 'polypeptide(L)'
;MIKRILCVAVCILFTSQLCHADDPTKRVRSGHNLLEDGSLVDAGVVVGGLTFASVDGQPIYLDEVVQQGPAVFVFLSTKCPLAKRYTTRLRRLHQEFSDDGVQLFAVFPNSDENNDGIKQYGKKAEFPFPCIRDINGYLVSRFGATMTPQAFIVDGNSVIRYRGAIDDHRYENRVKNRYLRDALLALLSGKPIETPTTKSMGCSIHLPSSAGEGEVTYSGHIARILQDNCQNCHRDGQVAPFALEGYDDAVRWQTEIVAYTKSRLMPPWKASPAVGHFSNDLSLSDEEIKLIETWAQQGTPVGNVSDMPPTPKFNDDWAVGEPDLVIEMPKEYTVAPEGEDDY
;
A
#
# COMPACT_ATOMS: atom_id res chain seq x y z
N MET A 1 -62.32 15.68 45.80
CA MET A 1 -61.71 16.72 44.89
C MET A 1 -60.55 16.13 44.21
N ILE A 2 -60.72 15.68 42.96
CA ILE A 2 -59.73 15.00 42.21
C ILE A 2 -59.20 15.97 41.12
N LYS A 3 -57.94 16.39 41.23
CA LYS A 3 -57.30 17.23 40.24
C LYS A 3 -56.69 16.27 39.13
N ARG A 4 -57.22 16.38 37.93
CA ARG A 4 -56.67 15.77 36.71
C ARG A 4 -55.45 16.56 36.27
N ILE A 5 -54.30 15.89 36.17
CA ILE A 5 -53.09 16.40 35.55
C ILE A 5 -53.10 15.95 34.10
N LEU A 6 -53.09 16.93 33.21
CA LEU A 6 -53.04 16.76 31.74
C LEU A 6 -51.57 16.62 31.34
N CYS A 7 -51.14 15.41 30.93
CA CYS A 7 -49.82 15.20 30.28
C CYS A 7 -49.92 15.60 28.81
N VAL A 8 -49.24 16.67 28.44
CA VAL A 8 -49.01 17.04 27.04
C VAL A 8 -47.78 16.30 26.56
N ALA A 9 -48.00 15.33 25.69
CA ALA A 9 -46.90 14.63 24.98
C ALA A 9 -46.39 15.53 23.84
N VAL A 10 -45.17 16.07 24.02
CA VAL A 10 -44.46 16.74 22.93
C VAL A 10 -43.77 15.67 22.09
N CYS A 11 -44.30 15.36 20.91
CA CYS A 11 -43.62 14.58 19.87
C CYS A 11 -42.49 15.42 19.28
N ILE A 12 -41.26 15.17 19.71
CA ILE A 12 -40.08 15.67 19.04
C ILE A 12 -39.80 14.71 17.85
N LEU A 13 -40.13 15.17 16.65
CA LEU A 13 -39.70 14.54 15.39
C LEU A 13 -38.18 14.73 15.25
N PHE A 14 -37.41 13.74 15.67
CA PHE A 14 -36.03 13.60 15.23
C PHE A 14 -36.03 13.15 13.76
N THR A 15 -35.80 14.09 12.86
CA THR A 15 -35.36 13.75 11.51
C THR A 15 -33.98 13.16 11.62
N SER A 16 -33.89 11.83 11.50
CA SER A 16 -32.66 11.12 11.33
C SER A 16 -32.04 11.53 9.99
N GLN A 17 -31.14 12.52 10.02
CA GLN A 17 -30.12 12.63 8.99
C GLN A 17 -29.26 11.36 9.09
N LEU A 18 -29.50 10.45 8.16
CA LEU A 18 -28.54 9.37 7.86
C LEU A 18 -27.22 10.03 7.43
N CYS A 19 -26.29 10.17 8.38
CA CYS A 19 -24.89 10.21 8.03
C CYS A 19 -24.62 8.92 7.25
N HIS A 20 -24.40 9.03 5.95
CA HIS A 20 -23.74 7.98 5.19
C HIS A 20 -22.34 7.87 5.79
N ALA A 21 -22.15 6.91 6.71
CA ALA A 21 -20.84 6.45 7.07
C ALA A 21 -20.28 5.78 5.80
N ASP A 22 -19.20 6.33 5.27
CA ASP A 22 -18.46 5.70 4.18
C ASP A 22 -18.13 4.26 4.58
N ASP A 23 -18.52 3.33 3.74
CA ASP A 23 -18.30 1.89 3.94
C ASP A 23 -16.79 1.61 3.91
N PRO A 24 -16.16 1.20 5.04
CA PRO A 24 -14.73 0.95 5.12
C PRO A 24 -14.28 -0.27 4.31
N THR A 25 -15.19 -0.95 3.60
CA THR A 25 -14.91 -2.19 2.86
C THR A 25 -14.54 -1.97 1.40
N LYS A 26 -14.54 -0.73 0.89
CA LYS A 26 -14.13 -0.46 -0.50
C LYS A 26 -12.62 -0.69 -0.66
N ARG A 27 -12.25 -1.86 -1.15
CA ARG A 27 -10.86 -2.22 -1.49
C ARG A 27 -10.57 -1.85 -2.95
N VAL A 28 -9.35 -1.35 -3.19
CA VAL A 28 -8.83 -1.11 -4.55
C VAL A 28 -8.46 -2.46 -5.17
N ARG A 29 -8.95 -2.74 -6.38
CA ARG A 29 -8.48 -3.90 -7.14
C ARG A 29 -7.01 -3.70 -7.48
N SER A 30 -6.17 -4.65 -7.11
CA SER A 30 -4.75 -4.59 -7.45
C SER A 30 -4.57 -4.48 -8.97
N GLY A 31 -3.77 -3.49 -9.41
CA GLY A 31 -3.40 -3.30 -10.80
C GLY A 31 -4.33 -2.44 -11.65
N HIS A 32 -5.41 -1.86 -11.12
CA HIS A 32 -6.28 -0.92 -11.83
C HIS A 32 -6.55 0.32 -11.00
N ASN A 33 -6.63 1.49 -11.66
CA ASN A 33 -7.10 2.75 -11.04
C ASN A 33 -8.61 2.70 -10.72
N LEU A 34 -9.14 1.50 -10.50
CA LEU A 34 -10.55 1.25 -10.32
C LEU A 34 -10.79 0.56 -8.98
N LEU A 35 -11.87 0.95 -8.32
CA LEU A 35 -12.44 0.21 -7.21
C LEU A 35 -13.07 -1.11 -7.72
N GLU A 36 -13.45 -2.02 -6.82
CA GLU A 36 -14.11 -3.28 -7.17
C GLU A 36 -15.40 -3.08 -7.99
N ASP A 37 -16.08 -1.95 -7.81
CA ASP A 37 -17.27 -1.54 -8.55
C ASP A 37 -16.97 -0.92 -9.92
N GLY A 38 -15.70 -0.82 -10.33
CA GLY A 38 -15.28 -0.24 -11.60
C GLY A 38 -15.12 1.28 -11.58
N SER A 39 -15.34 1.96 -10.46
CA SER A 39 -15.08 3.40 -10.33
C SER A 39 -13.58 3.69 -10.14
N LEU A 40 -13.15 4.91 -10.48
CA LEU A 40 -11.77 5.35 -10.23
C LEU A 40 -11.50 5.46 -8.72
N VAL A 41 -10.26 5.17 -8.32
CA VAL A 41 -9.79 5.44 -6.96
C VAL A 41 -10.00 6.91 -6.64
N ASP A 42 -10.75 7.22 -5.60
CA ASP A 42 -11.11 8.57 -5.21
C ASP A 42 -10.76 8.85 -3.74
N ALA A 43 -11.06 10.05 -3.24
CA ALA A 43 -10.94 10.35 -1.81
C ALA A 43 -11.84 9.40 -0.99
N GLY A 44 -11.35 8.96 0.18
CA GLY A 44 -12.02 7.96 1.03
C GLY A 44 -11.48 6.53 0.89
N VAL A 45 -10.59 6.28 -0.08
CA VAL A 45 -9.99 4.95 -0.29
C VAL A 45 -8.83 4.71 0.67
N VAL A 46 -8.78 3.51 1.26
CA VAL A 46 -7.69 3.07 2.13
C VAL A 46 -6.51 2.57 1.28
N VAL A 47 -5.32 3.08 1.57
CA VAL A 47 -4.05 2.70 0.91
C VAL A 47 -3.02 2.15 1.90
N GLY A 48 -3.47 1.53 2.99
CA GLY A 48 -2.60 0.98 4.03
C GLY A 48 -1.71 -0.18 3.54
N GLY A 49 -0.71 -0.53 4.36
CA GLY A 49 0.21 -1.63 4.10
C GLY A 49 1.26 -1.35 3.01
N LEU A 50 1.38 -0.12 2.50
CA LEU A 50 2.33 0.19 1.45
C LEU A 50 3.77 0.25 1.97
N THR A 51 4.66 -0.44 1.25
CA THR A 51 6.10 -0.37 1.47
C THR A 51 6.77 0.03 0.16
N PHE A 52 7.65 1.00 0.21
CA PHE A 52 8.41 1.48 -0.93
C PHE A 52 9.79 1.98 -0.49
N ALA A 53 10.66 2.33 -1.41
CA ALA A 53 11.98 2.83 -1.08
C ALA A 53 12.25 4.18 -1.75
N SER A 54 13.02 5.03 -1.07
CA SER A 54 13.57 6.23 -1.70
C SER A 54 14.60 5.84 -2.77
N VAL A 55 14.90 6.77 -3.69
CA VAL A 55 15.96 6.55 -4.69
C VAL A 55 17.34 6.33 -4.06
N ASP A 56 17.50 6.65 -2.77
CA ASP A 56 18.72 6.42 -1.99
C ASP A 56 18.71 5.04 -1.29
N GLY A 57 17.68 4.23 -1.51
CA GLY A 57 17.55 2.87 -0.99
C GLY A 57 17.01 2.78 0.44
N GLN A 58 16.53 3.90 1.01
CA GLN A 58 15.93 3.88 2.34
C GLN A 58 14.49 3.33 2.26
N PRO A 59 14.15 2.28 3.00
CA PRO A 59 12.80 1.74 3.05
C PRO A 59 11.86 2.75 3.74
N ILE A 60 10.63 2.82 3.27
CA ILE A 60 9.58 3.70 3.80
C ILE A 60 8.33 2.85 3.97
N TYR A 61 7.80 2.80 5.18
CA TYR A 61 6.59 2.08 5.55
C TYR A 61 5.48 3.09 5.77
N LEU A 62 4.47 3.09 4.91
CA LEU A 62 3.40 4.11 4.95
C LEU A 62 2.71 4.15 6.31
N ASP A 63 2.43 2.99 6.91
CA ASP A 63 1.73 2.92 8.19
C ASP A 63 2.53 3.55 9.33
N GLU A 64 3.86 3.50 9.29
CA GLU A 64 4.73 4.21 10.25
C GLU A 64 4.77 5.72 9.98
N VAL A 65 4.78 6.10 8.69
CA VAL A 65 4.76 7.51 8.26
C VAL A 65 3.49 8.20 8.75
N VAL A 66 2.32 7.62 8.49
CA VAL A 66 1.04 8.25 8.81
C VAL A 66 0.73 8.30 10.31
N GLN A 67 1.41 7.50 11.13
CA GLN A 67 1.36 7.60 12.60
C GLN A 67 2.00 8.88 13.12
N GLN A 68 2.95 9.47 12.37
CA GLN A 68 3.63 10.70 12.74
C GLN A 68 2.87 11.96 12.28
N GLY A 69 2.00 11.82 11.29
CA GLY A 69 1.21 12.89 10.71
C GLY A 69 0.74 12.56 9.29
N PRO A 70 -0.04 13.44 8.65
CA PRO A 70 -0.48 13.23 7.28
C PRO A 70 0.69 13.08 6.29
N ALA A 71 0.56 12.16 5.34
CA ALA A 71 1.51 11.97 4.26
C ALA A 71 1.00 12.60 2.95
N VAL A 72 1.87 13.33 2.25
CA VAL A 72 1.58 13.95 0.96
C VAL A 72 2.42 13.29 -0.12
N PHE A 73 1.77 12.68 -1.09
CA PHE A 73 2.41 12.10 -2.27
C PHE A 73 2.18 13.00 -3.47
N VAL A 74 3.26 13.43 -4.13
CA VAL A 74 3.18 14.24 -5.34
C VAL A 74 3.84 13.49 -6.48
N PHE A 75 3.03 13.04 -7.44
CA PHE A 75 3.50 12.39 -8.65
C PHE A 75 4.08 13.44 -9.60
N LEU A 76 5.35 13.29 -9.93
CA LEU A 76 6.14 14.22 -10.72
C LEU A 76 6.81 13.50 -11.89
N SER A 77 7.39 14.28 -12.80
CA SER A 77 8.29 13.77 -13.84
C SER A 77 9.46 14.74 -14.03
N THR A 78 10.65 14.20 -14.17
CA THR A 78 11.86 14.96 -14.47
C THR A 78 11.78 15.65 -15.84
N LYS A 79 10.95 15.09 -16.74
CA LYS A 79 10.75 15.55 -18.11
C LYS A 79 9.55 16.50 -18.28
N CYS A 80 8.60 16.49 -17.34
CA CYS A 80 7.39 17.31 -17.43
C CYS A 80 7.70 18.80 -17.17
N PRO A 81 7.52 19.70 -18.16
CA PRO A 81 7.78 21.13 -17.98
C PRO A 81 6.87 21.75 -16.92
N LEU A 82 5.67 21.20 -16.73
CA LEU A 82 4.72 21.69 -15.74
C LEU A 82 5.17 21.30 -14.33
N ALA A 83 5.59 20.04 -14.11
CA ALA A 83 6.13 19.59 -12.82
C ALA A 83 7.30 20.46 -12.34
N LYS A 84 8.20 20.85 -13.24
CA LYS A 84 9.32 21.75 -12.92
C LYS A 84 8.90 23.10 -12.36
N ARG A 85 7.71 23.61 -12.69
CA ARG A 85 7.20 24.89 -12.17
C ARG A 85 6.70 24.81 -10.74
N TYR A 86 6.43 23.59 -10.25
CA TYR A 86 5.91 23.37 -8.90
C TYR A 86 7.01 23.12 -7.85
N THR A 87 8.27 22.93 -8.24
CA THR A 87 9.36 22.59 -7.31
C THR A 87 9.47 23.57 -6.14
N THR A 88 9.47 24.89 -6.41
CA THR A 88 9.53 25.91 -5.36
C THR A 88 8.30 25.91 -4.46
N ARG A 89 7.10 25.69 -5.04
CA ARG A 89 5.85 25.63 -4.25
C ARG A 89 5.84 24.42 -3.30
N LEU A 90 6.34 23.28 -3.77
CA LEU A 90 6.45 22.06 -2.95
C LEU A 90 7.45 22.23 -1.80
N ARG A 91 8.58 22.88 -2.04
CA ARG A 91 9.53 23.23 -0.96
C ARG A 91 8.88 24.12 0.11
N ARG A 92 8.16 25.16 -0.32
CA ARG A 92 7.44 26.06 0.60
C ARG A 92 6.34 25.30 1.36
N LEU A 93 5.60 24.43 0.68
CA LEU A 93 4.59 23.60 1.32
C LEU A 93 5.21 22.73 2.41
N HIS A 94 6.34 22.08 2.11
CA HIS A 94 7.06 21.32 3.12
C HIS A 94 7.52 22.21 4.29
N GLN A 95 8.12 23.36 4.02
CA GLN A 95 8.54 24.31 5.07
C GLN A 95 7.38 24.80 5.93
N GLU A 96 6.20 24.95 5.33
CA GLU A 96 5.01 25.43 6.04
C GLU A 96 4.42 24.36 6.99
N PHE A 97 4.51 23.07 6.65
CA PHE A 97 3.79 22.00 7.35
C PHE A 97 4.69 20.92 7.99
N SER A 98 6.02 21.01 7.84
CA SER A 98 6.93 20.01 8.43
C SER A 98 6.85 19.96 9.95
N ASP A 99 6.69 21.11 10.60
CA ASP A 99 6.58 21.22 12.05
C ASP A 99 5.22 20.70 12.57
N ASP A 100 4.22 20.60 11.70
CA ASP A 100 2.92 19.98 11.98
C ASP A 100 2.93 18.45 11.73
N GLY A 101 4.08 17.85 11.49
CA GLY A 101 4.26 16.41 11.25
C GLY A 101 3.92 15.94 9.83
N VAL A 102 3.60 16.86 8.90
CA VAL A 102 3.29 16.50 7.52
C VAL A 102 4.55 16.05 6.78
N GLN A 103 4.51 14.84 6.21
CA GLN A 103 5.61 14.30 5.42
C GLN A 103 5.29 14.36 3.92
N LEU A 104 6.20 14.93 3.12
CA LEU A 104 6.09 14.98 1.67
C LEU A 104 6.95 13.91 1.01
N PHE A 105 6.43 13.36 -0.10
CA PHE A 105 7.13 12.42 -0.97
C PHE A 105 6.95 12.82 -2.44
N ALA A 106 8.06 12.89 -3.18
CA ALA A 106 8.04 13.08 -4.62
C ALA A 106 8.10 11.73 -5.33
N VAL A 107 7.06 11.35 -6.06
CA VAL A 107 6.95 10.05 -6.75
C VAL A 107 7.17 10.24 -8.24
N PHE A 108 8.08 9.45 -8.83
CA PHE A 108 8.45 9.49 -10.25
C PHE A 108 8.05 8.17 -10.92
N PRO A 109 6.90 8.14 -11.62
CA PRO A 109 6.30 6.91 -12.11
C PRO A 109 6.70 6.51 -13.53
N ASN A 110 7.31 7.42 -14.31
CA ASN A 110 7.54 7.12 -15.72
C ASN A 110 8.64 6.08 -15.93
N SER A 111 8.39 5.13 -16.81
CA SER A 111 9.31 4.03 -17.11
C SER A 111 10.65 4.47 -17.68
N ASP A 112 10.68 5.62 -18.34
CA ASP A 112 11.86 6.20 -18.96
C ASP A 112 12.71 7.08 -18.02
N GLU A 113 12.43 7.05 -16.72
CA GLU A 113 13.16 7.73 -15.65
C GLU A 113 13.94 6.72 -14.81
N ASN A 114 15.19 7.03 -14.48
CA ASN A 114 16.04 6.18 -13.65
C ASN A 114 16.43 6.86 -12.34
N ASN A 115 16.94 6.09 -11.38
CA ASN A 115 17.30 6.57 -10.06
C ASN A 115 18.28 7.76 -10.11
N ASP A 116 19.31 7.72 -10.97
CA ASP A 116 20.32 8.77 -11.05
C ASP A 116 19.73 10.09 -11.57
N GLY A 117 18.88 10.00 -12.60
CA GLY A 117 18.15 11.15 -13.13
C GLY A 117 17.23 11.80 -12.09
N ILE A 118 16.52 10.96 -11.32
CA ILE A 118 15.63 11.41 -10.24
C ILE A 118 16.44 12.05 -9.10
N LYS A 119 17.55 11.43 -8.66
CA LYS A 119 18.45 12.00 -7.66
C LYS A 119 18.98 13.35 -8.10
N GLN A 120 19.44 13.46 -9.34
CA GLN A 120 19.94 14.72 -9.89
C GLN A 120 18.84 15.79 -9.95
N TYR A 121 17.60 15.39 -10.31
CA TYR A 121 16.46 16.30 -10.32
C TYR A 121 16.12 16.79 -8.91
N GLY A 122 16.00 15.90 -7.93
CA GLY A 122 15.72 16.23 -6.53
C GLY A 122 16.77 17.20 -5.96
N LYS A 123 18.06 16.92 -6.22
CA LYS A 123 19.17 17.81 -5.83
C LYS A 123 19.06 19.18 -6.47
N LYS A 124 18.79 19.26 -7.79
CA LYS A 124 18.63 20.53 -8.51
C LYS A 124 17.39 21.30 -8.07
N ALA A 125 16.32 20.59 -7.72
CA ALA A 125 15.08 21.15 -7.18
C ALA A 125 15.21 21.52 -5.70
N GLU A 126 16.33 21.16 -5.04
CA GLU A 126 16.58 21.35 -3.61
C GLU A 126 15.42 20.77 -2.75
N PHE A 127 14.94 19.57 -3.09
CA PHE A 127 13.87 18.94 -2.33
C PHE A 127 14.37 18.50 -0.94
N PRO A 128 13.72 18.95 0.15
CA PRO A 128 14.07 18.54 1.50
C PRO A 128 13.37 17.24 1.93
N PHE A 129 12.69 16.56 1.01
CA PHE A 129 11.91 15.36 1.22
C PHE A 129 12.31 14.25 0.24
N PRO A 130 12.00 12.96 0.56
CA PRO A 130 12.41 11.82 -0.26
C PRO A 130 11.83 11.84 -1.67
N CYS A 131 12.68 11.43 -2.62
CA CYS A 131 12.27 11.10 -3.98
C CYS A 131 12.13 9.56 -4.09
N ILE A 132 11.05 9.12 -4.72
CA ILE A 132 10.69 7.71 -4.89
C ILE A 132 10.59 7.44 -6.38
N ARG A 133 11.24 6.40 -6.87
CA ARG A 133 10.97 5.87 -8.19
C ARG A 133 9.88 4.83 -8.09
N ASP A 134 8.74 5.07 -8.72
CA ASP A 134 7.64 4.12 -8.76
C ASP A 134 7.86 3.11 -9.88
N ILE A 135 8.58 2.04 -9.57
CA ILE A 135 8.88 0.99 -10.52
C ILE A 135 7.58 0.26 -10.89
N ASN A 136 7.34 0.09 -12.20
CA ASN A 136 6.17 -0.59 -12.75
C ASN A 136 4.79 0.01 -12.38
N GLY A 137 4.75 1.22 -11.82
CA GLY A 137 3.50 1.91 -11.51
C GLY A 137 2.77 1.36 -10.28
N TYR A 138 3.50 0.79 -9.35
CA TYR A 138 2.93 0.27 -8.12
C TYR A 138 2.16 1.33 -7.33
N LEU A 139 2.79 2.46 -7.02
CA LEU A 139 2.12 3.57 -6.35
C LEU A 139 1.06 4.22 -7.25
N VAL A 140 1.31 4.32 -8.57
CA VAL A 140 0.30 4.79 -9.52
C VAL A 140 -1.00 4.00 -9.39
N SER A 141 -0.93 2.69 -9.37
CA SER A 141 -2.12 1.83 -9.27
C SER A 141 -2.84 1.98 -7.94
N ARG A 142 -2.09 2.07 -6.84
CA ARG A 142 -2.66 2.20 -5.49
C ARG A 142 -3.33 3.55 -5.25
N PHE A 143 -2.77 4.64 -5.78
CA PHE A 143 -3.31 5.99 -5.65
C PHE A 143 -4.29 6.38 -6.77
N GLY A 144 -4.32 5.64 -7.86
CA GLY A 144 -5.08 6.03 -9.05
C GLY A 144 -4.51 7.28 -9.73
N ALA A 145 -3.18 7.48 -9.68
CA ALA A 145 -2.55 8.60 -10.32
C ALA A 145 -2.58 8.45 -11.85
N THR A 146 -2.83 9.55 -12.56
CA THR A 146 -2.99 9.55 -14.03
C THR A 146 -2.07 10.53 -14.74
N MET A 147 -1.56 11.51 -14.02
CA MET A 147 -0.72 12.57 -14.62
C MET A 147 0.28 13.16 -13.63
N THR A 148 1.21 13.96 -14.18
CA THR A 148 2.23 14.70 -13.43
C THR A 148 2.19 16.19 -13.78
N PRO A 149 2.08 17.13 -12.80
CA PRO A 149 1.98 16.87 -11.36
C PRO A 149 0.56 16.49 -10.91
N GLN A 150 0.45 15.54 -9.96
CA GLN A 150 -0.78 15.22 -9.26
C GLN A 150 -0.47 14.94 -7.79
N ALA A 151 -1.29 15.44 -6.87
CA ALA A 151 -1.06 15.36 -5.43
C ALA A 151 -2.14 14.54 -4.72
N PHE A 152 -1.73 13.86 -3.64
CA PHE A 152 -2.60 13.09 -2.75
C PHE A 152 -2.22 13.37 -1.30
N ILE A 153 -3.22 13.43 -0.41
CA ILE A 153 -3.02 13.47 1.04
C ILE A 153 -3.59 12.17 1.62
N VAL A 154 -2.79 11.52 2.44
CA VAL A 154 -3.18 10.32 3.21
C VAL A 154 -3.18 10.68 4.69
N ASP A 155 -4.24 10.33 5.40
CA ASP A 155 -4.36 10.58 6.85
C ASP A 155 -3.77 9.47 7.72
N GLY A 156 -3.84 9.63 9.04
CA GLY A 156 -3.35 8.68 10.04
C GLY A 156 -4.00 7.29 10.01
N ASN A 157 -5.09 7.12 9.28
CA ASN A 157 -5.76 5.84 9.04
C ASN A 157 -5.45 5.25 7.66
N SER A 158 -4.40 5.73 7.00
CA SER A 158 -4.01 5.35 5.63
C SER A 158 -5.12 5.60 4.59
N VAL A 159 -5.99 6.58 4.80
CA VAL A 159 -7.09 6.94 3.90
C VAL A 159 -6.70 8.15 3.05
N ILE A 160 -6.94 8.07 1.74
CA ILE A 160 -6.79 9.21 0.83
C ILE A 160 -7.86 10.26 1.20
N ARG A 161 -7.45 11.43 1.65
CA ARG A 161 -8.34 12.54 1.99
C ARG A 161 -8.42 13.61 0.92
N TYR A 162 -7.39 13.70 0.09
CA TYR A 162 -7.36 14.62 -1.05
C TYR A 162 -6.67 13.96 -2.23
N ARG A 163 -7.18 14.22 -3.44
CA ARG A 163 -6.50 13.92 -4.69
C ARG A 163 -6.71 15.02 -5.72
N GLY A 164 -5.68 15.40 -6.45
CA GLY A 164 -5.86 16.36 -7.52
C GLY A 164 -4.69 17.31 -7.76
N ALA A 165 -5.01 18.52 -8.17
CA ALA A 165 -4.05 19.57 -8.48
C ALA A 165 -3.41 20.16 -7.20
N ILE A 166 -2.18 20.67 -7.33
CA ILE A 166 -1.53 21.40 -6.24
C ILE A 166 -2.24 22.74 -6.03
N ASP A 167 -2.55 23.42 -7.13
CA ASP A 167 -3.32 24.67 -7.17
C ASP A 167 -4.02 24.84 -8.53
N ASP A 168 -4.74 25.93 -8.73
CA ASP A 168 -5.56 26.18 -9.92
C ASP A 168 -4.80 26.80 -11.10
N HIS A 169 -3.50 27.13 -10.96
CA HIS A 169 -2.79 27.78 -12.04
C HIS A 169 -1.28 27.49 -12.12
N ARG A 170 -0.79 27.18 -13.34
CA ARG A 170 0.64 26.91 -13.61
C ARG A 170 1.58 28.07 -13.27
N TYR A 171 1.13 29.32 -13.31
CA TYR A 171 1.88 30.51 -12.91
C TYR A 171 1.45 30.92 -11.51
N GLU A 172 2.40 30.94 -10.57
CA GLU A 172 2.15 31.19 -9.15
C GLU A 172 1.46 32.54 -8.87
N ASN A 173 1.83 33.57 -9.61
CA ASN A 173 1.25 34.91 -9.48
C ASN A 173 -0.22 35.01 -9.95
N ARG A 174 -0.79 33.94 -10.54
CA ARG A 174 -2.17 33.85 -10.98
C ARG A 174 -2.99 32.84 -10.19
N VAL A 175 -2.38 32.18 -9.19
CA VAL A 175 -3.06 31.21 -8.33
C VAL A 175 -4.11 31.94 -7.48
N LYS A 176 -5.34 31.43 -7.51
CA LYS A 176 -6.45 31.87 -6.68
C LYS A 176 -6.79 30.85 -5.61
N ASN A 177 -6.74 29.57 -5.97
CA ASN A 177 -7.08 28.44 -5.09
C ASN A 177 -5.85 27.56 -4.88
N ARG A 178 -5.48 27.32 -3.63
CA ARG A 178 -4.32 26.51 -3.22
C ARG A 178 -4.78 25.15 -2.70
N TYR A 179 -5.42 24.39 -3.57
CA TYR A 179 -6.16 23.18 -3.23
C TYR A 179 -5.46 22.24 -2.25
N LEU A 180 -4.21 21.85 -2.55
CA LEU A 180 -3.43 20.95 -1.69
C LEU A 180 -3.17 21.56 -0.31
N ARG A 181 -2.79 22.84 -0.26
CA ARG A 181 -2.55 23.58 0.97
C ARG A 181 -3.81 23.71 1.82
N ASP A 182 -4.91 24.09 1.18
CA ASP A 182 -6.19 24.33 1.88
C ASP A 182 -6.75 23.00 2.41
N ALA A 183 -6.56 21.89 1.67
CA ALA A 183 -6.91 20.54 2.11
C ALA A 183 -6.08 20.10 3.34
N LEU A 184 -4.76 20.38 3.36
CA LEU A 184 -3.90 20.12 4.52
C LEU A 184 -4.35 20.92 5.75
N LEU A 185 -4.62 22.21 5.58
CA LEU A 185 -5.11 23.07 6.68
C LEU A 185 -6.44 22.57 7.26
N ALA A 186 -7.36 22.14 6.39
CA ALA A 186 -8.63 21.58 6.83
C ALA A 186 -8.40 20.28 7.63
N LEU A 187 -7.58 19.36 7.12
CA LEU A 187 -7.29 18.08 7.75
C LEU A 187 -6.64 18.28 9.14
N LEU A 188 -5.58 19.09 9.22
CA LEU A 188 -4.87 19.38 10.46
C LEU A 188 -5.74 20.09 11.50
N SER A 189 -6.73 20.88 11.04
CA SER A 189 -7.70 21.56 11.91
C SER A 189 -8.89 20.67 12.28
N GLY A 190 -8.94 19.41 11.88
CA GLY A 190 -10.07 18.50 12.10
C GLY A 190 -11.35 18.91 11.36
N LYS A 191 -11.23 19.73 10.30
CA LYS A 191 -12.36 20.20 9.50
C LYS A 191 -12.53 19.35 8.24
N PRO A 192 -13.76 19.25 7.72
CA PRO A 192 -13.97 18.59 6.43
C PRO A 192 -13.25 19.34 5.31
N ILE A 193 -12.67 18.58 4.38
CA ILE A 193 -12.07 19.13 3.17
C ILE A 193 -13.21 19.45 2.20
N GLU A 194 -13.42 20.74 1.89
CA GLU A 194 -14.52 21.18 1.03
C GLU A 194 -14.43 20.64 -0.41
N THR A 195 -13.20 20.48 -0.91
CA THR A 195 -12.95 19.98 -2.27
C THR A 195 -11.93 18.83 -2.19
N PRO A 196 -12.37 17.61 -1.85
CA PRO A 196 -11.47 16.46 -1.67
C PRO A 196 -10.89 15.95 -2.99
N THR A 197 -11.53 16.26 -4.13
CA THR A 197 -11.07 15.87 -5.46
C THR A 197 -11.06 17.07 -6.38
N THR A 198 -9.94 17.29 -7.09
CA THR A 198 -9.80 18.35 -8.09
C THR A 198 -9.18 17.82 -9.38
N LYS A 199 -9.48 18.47 -10.51
CA LYS A 199 -8.91 18.10 -11.79
C LYS A 199 -7.45 18.54 -11.88
N SER A 200 -6.54 17.59 -12.02
CA SER A 200 -5.13 17.88 -12.29
C SER A 200 -4.92 18.25 -13.76
N MET A 201 -3.89 19.04 -14.02
CA MET A 201 -3.40 19.36 -15.35
C MET A 201 -1.92 19.03 -15.42
N GLY A 202 -1.51 18.34 -16.47
CA GLY A 202 -0.10 17.95 -16.62
C GLY A 202 0.15 17.01 -17.78
N CYS A 203 1.25 16.28 -17.68
CA CYS A 203 1.63 15.25 -18.63
C CYS A 203 1.09 13.91 -18.15
N SER A 204 0.59 13.08 -19.05
CA SER A 204 0.17 11.72 -18.74
C SER A 204 1.35 10.91 -18.16
N ILE A 205 1.05 10.02 -17.25
CA ILE A 205 2.03 9.04 -16.75
C ILE A 205 2.25 7.97 -17.82
N HIS A 206 3.50 7.64 -18.08
CA HIS A 206 3.91 6.60 -19.02
C HIS A 206 4.48 5.43 -18.23
N LEU A 207 3.63 4.46 -17.92
CA LEU A 207 4.04 3.20 -17.34
C LEU A 207 4.71 2.31 -18.40
N PRO A 208 5.54 1.34 -18.00
CA PRO A 208 5.97 0.29 -18.92
C PRO A 208 4.72 -0.32 -19.57
N SER A 209 4.75 -0.56 -20.86
CA SER A 209 3.76 -1.45 -21.47
C SER A 209 3.83 -2.79 -20.75
N SER A 210 2.66 -3.38 -20.45
CA SER A 210 2.50 -4.67 -19.78
C SER A 210 3.69 -5.61 -20.02
N ALA A 211 4.18 -6.25 -18.96
CA ALA A 211 5.36 -7.11 -18.91
C ALA A 211 5.79 -7.65 -20.27
N GLY A 212 7.03 -7.36 -20.69
CA GLY A 212 7.59 -7.90 -21.93
C GLY A 212 7.51 -9.43 -21.91
N GLU A 213 7.38 -10.07 -23.08
CA GLU A 213 7.48 -11.52 -23.18
C GLU A 213 8.77 -11.99 -22.47
N GLY A 214 8.62 -12.82 -21.41
CA GLY A 214 9.72 -13.35 -20.61
C GLY A 214 9.99 -12.61 -19.29
N GLU A 215 9.26 -11.58 -18.93
CA GLU A 215 9.37 -10.92 -17.62
C GLU A 215 8.67 -11.75 -16.53
N VAL A 216 9.37 -12.00 -15.42
CA VAL A 216 8.81 -12.69 -14.27
C VAL A 216 8.04 -11.68 -13.42
N THR A 217 6.74 -11.86 -13.29
CA THR A 217 5.87 -10.93 -12.59
C THR A 217 5.24 -11.56 -11.34
N TYR A 218 4.81 -10.73 -10.40
CA TYR A 218 4.09 -11.21 -9.23
C TYR A 218 2.81 -11.93 -9.61
N SER A 219 1.94 -11.29 -10.39
CA SER A 219 0.64 -11.84 -10.77
C SER A 219 0.73 -13.09 -11.63
N GLY A 220 1.69 -13.13 -12.57
CA GLY A 220 1.84 -14.26 -13.49
C GLY A 220 2.57 -15.47 -12.90
N HIS A 221 3.44 -15.24 -11.89
CA HIS A 221 4.36 -16.27 -11.42
C HIS A 221 4.42 -16.38 -9.90
N ILE A 222 4.76 -15.28 -9.19
CA ILE A 222 5.13 -15.33 -7.78
C ILE A 222 3.93 -15.56 -6.87
N ALA A 223 2.79 -14.94 -7.18
CA ALA A 223 1.58 -15.09 -6.37
C ALA A 223 1.19 -16.55 -6.19
N ARG A 224 1.27 -17.36 -7.26
CA ARG A 224 0.98 -18.80 -7.22
C ARG A 224 1.98 -19.53 -6.34
N ILE A 225 3.27 -19.26 -6.50
CA ILE A 225 4.32 -19.89 -5.68
C ILE A 225 4.09 -19.61 -4.19
N LEU A 226 3.76 -18.35 -3.83
CA LEU A 226 3.47 -17.98 -2.44
C LEU A 226 2.20 -18.64 -1.92
N GLN A 227 1.14 -18.72 -2.72
CA GLN A 227 -0.11 -19.37 -2.35
C GLN A 227 0.07 -20.85 -2.06
N ASP A 228 0.78 -21.54 -2.94
CA ASP A 228 0.90 -23.00 -2.89
C ASP A 228 1.90 -23.45 -1.80
N ASN A 229 2.97 -22.67 -1.53
CA ASN A 229 4.09 -23.13 -0.71
C ASN A 229 4.32 -22.32 0.58
N CYS A 230 3.78 -21.11 0.71
CA CYS A 230 4.12 -20.20 1.81
C CYS A 230 2.91 -19.81 2.67
N GLN A 231 1.77 -19.49 2.06
CA GLN A 231 0.61 -18.92 2.76
C GLN A 231 -0.05 -19.85 3.76
N ASN A 232 0.17 -21.15 3.69
CA ASN A 232 -0.32 -22.09 4.71
C ASN A 232 0.19 -21.71 6.12
N CYS A 233 1.42 -21.20 6.20
CA CYS A 233 2.04 -20.76 7.45
C CYS A 233 2.10 -19.23 7.55
N HIS A 234 2.34 -18.52 6.43
CA HIS A 234 2.52 -17.09 6.33
C HIS A 234 1.22 -16.37 5.96
N ARG A 235 0.21 -16.45 6.81
CA ARG A 235 -1.02 -15.64 6.76
C ARG A 235 -1.40 -15.18 8.17
N ASP A 236 -2.30 -14.22 8.24
CA ASP A 236 -2.73 -13.66 9.53
C ASP A 236 -3.27 -14.77 10.46
N GLY A 237 -2.88 -14.71 11.72
CA GLY A 237 -3.27 -15.69 12.74
C GLY A 237 -2.61 -17.08 12.65
N GLN A 238 -1.64 -17.29 11.75
CA GLN A 238 -0.93 -18.56 11.61
C GLN A 238 0.46 -18.53 12.27
N VAL A 239 1.16 -19.68 12.20
CA VAL A 239 2.40 -19.95 12.96
C VAL A 239 3.59 -19.06 12.55
N ALA A 240 3.62 -18.54 11.33
CA ALA A 240 4.72 -17.71 10.88
C ALA A 240 4.64 -16.29 11.48
N PRO A 241 5.80 -15.63 11.73
CA PRO A 241 5.85 -14.33 12.41
C PRO A 241 5.36 -13.15 11.56
N PHE A 242 5.05 -13.36 10.27
CA PHE A 242 4.55 -12.34 9.33
C PHE A 242 3.73 -12.99 8.23
N ALA A 243 2.85 -12.22 7.61
CA ALA A 243 2.02 -12.66 6.49
C ALA A 243 2.72 -12.47 5.13
N LEU A 244 2.32 -13.28 4.13
CA LEU A 244 2.69 -13.18 2.72
C LEU A 244 1.43 -13.31 1.84
N GLU A 245 0.37 -12.58 2.19
CA GLU A 245 -0.95 -12.72 1.55
C GLU A 245 -1.10 -11.92 0.26
N GLY A 246 -0.28 -10.88 0.10
CA GLY A 246 -0.38 -9.97 -1.03
C GLY A 246 0.96 -9.57 -1.64
N TYR A 247 0.85 -8.77 -2.71
CA TYR A 247 2.02 -8.19 -3.38
C TYR A 247 2.87 -7.35 -2.43
N ASP A 248 2.23 -6.54 -1.59
CA ASP A 248 2.89 -5.63 -0.66
C ASP A 248 3.76 -6.40 0.35
N ASP A 249 3.24 -7.51 0.87
CA ASP A 249 4.00 -8.39 1.76
C ASP A 249 5.19 -9.02 1.03
N ALA A 250 4.96 -9.51 -0.19
CA ALA A 250 6.02 -10.12 -0.99
C ALA A 250 7.14 -9.12 -1.30
N VAL A 251 6.81 -7.86 -1.60
CA VAL A 251 7.81 -6.78 -1.82
C VAL A 251 8.52 -6.44 -0.52
N ARG A 252 7.79 -6.33 0.59
CA ARG A 252 8.36 -6.03 1.91
C ARG A 252 9.41 -7.06 2.32
N TRP A 253 9.13 -8.33 2.10
CA TRP A 253 9.97 -9.46 2.52
C TRP A 253 10.81 -10.07 1.38
N GLN A 254 10.93 -9.39 0.24
CA GLN A 254 11.60 -9.95 -0.95
C GLN A 254 13.02 -10.44 -0.70
N THR A 255 13.77 -9.70 0.11
CA THR A 255 15.18 -10.04 0.41
C THR A 255 15.28 -11.33 1.21
N GLU A 256 14.45 -11.47 2.22
CA GLU A 256 14.34 -12.65 3.07
C GLU A 256 13.79 -13.84 2.28
N ILE A 257 12.73 -13.63 1.49
CA ILE A 257 12.18 -14.66 0.61
C ILE A 257 13.27 -15.23 -0.30
N VAL A 258 14.02 -14.37 -1.01
CA VAL A 258 15.13 -14.82 -1.87
C VAL A 258 16.21 -15.55 -1.07
N ALA A 259 16.65 -15.01 0.06
CA ALA A 259 17.73 -15.61 0.85
C ALA A 259 17.34 -16.98 1.41
N TYR A 260 16.15 -17.08 2.01
CA TYR A 260 15.71 -18.32 2.67
C TYR A 260 15.25 -19.39 1.68
N THR A 261 14.66 -19.03 0.53
CA THR A 261 14.30 -20.02 -0.51
C THR A 261 15.54 -20.54 -1.21
N LYS A 262 16.50 -19.66 -1.54
CA LYS A 262 17.78 -20.05 -2.14
C LYS A 262 18.61 -20.98 -1.26
N SER A 263 18.64 -20.74 0.05
CA SER A 263 19.29 -21.61 1.02
C SER A 263 18.47 -22.85 1.40
N ARG A 264 17.26 -23.01 0.83
CA ARG A 264 16.30 -24.09 1.11
C ARG A 264 15.93 -24.22 2.61
N LEU A 265 16.00 -23.12 3.35
CA LEU A 265 15.50 -23.03 4.74
C LEU A 265 13.98 -22.83 4.77
N MET A 266 13.43 -22.22 3.69
CA MET A 266 12.00 -22.04 3.49
C MET A 266 11.58 -22.55 2.10
N PRO A 267 10.43 -23.24 2.00
CA PRO A 267 9.63 -23.83 3.09
C PRO A 267 10.44 -24.82 3.95
N PRO A 268 10.08 -25.01 5.25
CA PRO A 268 10.85 -25.88 6.17
C PRO A 268 10.60 -27.37 5.88
N TRP A 269 11.09 -27.84 4.75
CA TRP A 269 10.97 -29.22 4.29
C TRP A 269 12.30 -29.97 4.45
N LYS A 270 12.33 -31.00 5.31
CA LYS A 270 13.55 -31.72 5.66
C LYS A 270 13.68 -33.10 5.00
N ALA A 271 12.62 -33.58 4.33
CA ALA A 271 12.69 -34.87 3.65
C ALA A 271 13.61 -34.78 2.43
N SER A 272 14.46 -35.81 2.26
CA SER A 272 15.34 -35.88 1.09
C SER A 272 14.55 -36.24 -0.17
N PRO A 273 14.68 -35.51 -1.28
CA PRO A 273 14.02 -35.84 -2.53
C PRO A 273 14.47 -37.18 -3.13
N ALA A 274 15.60 -37.75 -2.63
CA ALA A 274 16.09 -39.05 -3.06
C ALA A 274 15.36 -40.22 -2.40
N VAL A 275 14.49 -39.98 -1.41
CA VAL A 275 13.84 -41.01 -0.62
C VAL A 275 12.32 -40.81 -0.61
N GLY A 276 11.66 -41.34 -1.65
CA GLY A 276 10.20 -41.35 -1.75
C GLY A 276 9.58 -40.04 -2.26
N HIS A 277 8.24 -40.07 -2.42
CA HIS A 277 7.43 -38.92 -2.79
C HIS A 277 6.38 -38.69 -1.69
N PHE A 278 6.25 -37.47 -1.23
CA PHE A 278 5.29 -37.08 -0.22
C PHE A 278 4.17 -36.27 -0.85
N SER A 279 2.92 -36.58 -0.54
CA SER A 279 1.74 -35.89 -1.08
C SER A 279 1.61 -34.45 -0.59
N ASN A 280 2.30 -34.11 0.50
CA ASN A 280 2.32 -32.78 1.12
C ASN A 280 3.70 -32.12 1.02
N ASP A 281 4.48 -32.43 -0.01
CA ASP A 281 5.79 -31.82 -0.27
C ASP A 281 5.61 -30.33 -0.58
N LEU A 282 6.14 -29.48 0.29
CA LEU A 282 6.13 -28.01 0.17
C LEU A 282 7.45 -27.45 -0.39
N SER A 283 8.42 -28.32 -0.74
CA SER A 283 9.70 -27.87 -1.26
C SER A 283 9.53 -27.17 -2.60
N LEU A 284 10.31 -26.11 -2.80
CA LEU A 284 10.37 -25.40 -4.08
C LEU A 284 11.28 -26.11 -5.06
N SER A 285 10.89 -26.16 -6.32
CA SER A 285 11.74 -26.56 -7.43
C SER A 285 12.85 -25.53 -7.67
N ASP A 286 13.90 -25.91 -8.40
CA ASP A 286 14.96 -24.97 -8.79
C ASP A 286 14.42 -23.87 -9.70
N GLU A 287 13.42 -24.18 -10.54
CA GLU A 287 12.73 -23.25 -11.41
C GLU A 287 11.97 -22.20 -10.60
N GLU A 288 11.22 -22.60 -9.57
CA GLU A 288 10.48 -21.66 -8.71
C GLU A 288 11.43 -20.74 -7.93
N ILE A 289 12.51 -21.28 -7.38
CA ILE A 289 13.56 -20.49 -6.73
C ILE A 289 14.13 -19.48 -7.72
N LYS A 290 14.39 -19.90 -8.95
CA LYS A 290 14.91 -19.04 -10.01
C LYS A 290 13.92 -17.94 -10.40
N LEU A 291 12.63 -18.24 -10.45
CA LEU A 291 11.57 -17.24 -10.68
C LEU A 291 11.56 -16.18 -9.58
N ILE A 292 11.62 -16.59 -8.31
CA ILE A 292 11.69 -15.69 -7.16
C ILE A 292 12.92 -14.77 -7.25
N GLU A 293 14.10 -15.34 -7.51
CA GLU A 293 15.34 -14.55 -7.68
C GLU A 293 15.23 -13.54 -8.84
N THR A 294 14.71 -14.01 -9.98
CA THR A 294 14.57 -13.18 -11.19
C THR A 294 13.61 -12.04 -10.95
N TRP A 295 12.45 -12.32 -10.32
CA TRP A 295 11.45 -11.30 -9.95
C TRP A 295 12.06 -10.21 -9.07
N ALA A 296 12.79 -10.59 -8.02
CA ALA A 296 13.46 -9.63 -7.14
C ALA A 296 14.52 -8.81 -7.88
N GLN A 297 15.33 -9.44 -8.73
CA GLN A 297 16.36 -8.74 -9.54
C GLN A 297 15.77 -7.78 -10.58
N GLN A 298 14.58 -8.07 -11.10
CA GLN A 298 13.85 -7.19 -12.02
C GLN A 298 13.16 -6.00 -11.32
N GLY A 299 13.25 -5.90 -9.99
CA GLY A 299 12.62 -4.83 -9.22
C GLY A 299 11.17 -5.11 -8.89
N THR A 300 10.84 -6.38 -8.70
CA THR A 300 9.54 -6.86 -8.23
C THR A 300 8.34 -6.43 -9.09
N PRO A 301 8.34 -6.65 -10.42
CA PRO A 301 7.22 -6.23 -11.26
C PRO A 301 5.92 -6.91 -10.86
N VAL A 302 4.82 -6.11 -10.77
CA VAL A 302 3.50 -6.62 -10.38
C VAL A 302 2.85 -7.49 -11.45
N GLY A 303 3.03 -7.14 -12.73
CA GLY A 303 2.40 -7.82 -13.86
C GLY A 303 0.95 -7.43 -14.10
N ASN A 304 0.24 -8.21 -14.91
CA ASN A 304 -1.16 -7.96 -15.22
C ASN A 304 -2.06 -8.63 -14.16
N VAL A 305 -2.98 -7.87 -13.60
CA VAL A 305 -3.92 -8.37 -12.56
C VAL A 305 -4.82 -9.49 -13.07
N SER A 306 -5.12 -9.52 -14.38
CA SER A 306 -5.87 -10.64 -14.95
C SER A 306 -5.16 -11.99 -14.83
N ASP A 307 -3.84 -11.99 -14.58
CA ASP A 307 -3.01 -13.18 -14.44
C ASP A 307 -2.92 -13.66 -12.98
N MET A 308 -3.51 -12.90 -12.04
CA MET A 308 -3.55 -13.28 -10.63
C MET A 308 -4.29 -14.61 -10.46
N PRO A 309 -3.70 -15.56 -9.72
CA PRO A 309 -4.43 -16.75 -9.34
C PRO A 309 -5.62 -16.38 -8.42
N PRO A 310 -6.69 -17.20 -8.41
CA PRO A 310 -7.81 -16.96 -7.49
C PRO A 310 -7.30 -17.00 -6.05
N THR A 311 -7.91 -16.20 -5.18
CA THR A 311 -7.57 -16.19 -3.75
C THR A 311 -7.78 -17.58 -3.16
N PRO A 312 -6.79 -18.19 -2.51
CA PRO A 312 -6.91 -19.50 -1.93
C PRO A 312 -7.92 -19.49 -0.77
N LYS A 313 -8.63 -20.60 -0.64
CA LYS A 313 -9.48 -20.83 0.53
C LYS A 313 -8.74 -21.75 1.48
N PHE A 314 -8.38 -21.22 2.63
CA PHE A 314 -7.77 -22.00 3.69
C PHE A 314 -8.86 -22.60 4.59
N ASN A 315 -8.58 -23.78 5.11
CA ASN A 315 -9.38 -24.35 6.18
C ASN A 315 -8.74 -23.93 7.51
N ASP A 316 -9.44 -23.11 8.28
CA ASP A 316 -8.97 -22.65 9.60
C ASP A 316 -9.40 -23.63 10.72
N ASP A 317 -10.10 -24.69 10.36
CA ASP A 317 -10.46 -25.78 11.25
C ASP A 317 -9.28 -26.76 11.46
N TRP A 318 -9.47 -27.72 12.35
CA TRP A 318 -8.46 -28.75 12.63
C TRP A 318 -8.11 -29.53 11.36
N ALA A 319 -6.83 -29.64 11.06
CA ALA A 319 -6.33 -30.27 9.84
C ALA A 319 -6.71 -31.76 9.70
N VAL A 320 -7.01 -32.43 10.80
CA VAL A 320 -7.39 -33.85 10.86
C VAL A 320 -8.88 -34.07 11.19
N GLY A 321 -9.69 -33.01 11.15
CA GLY A 321 -11.09 -33.02 11.55
C GLY A 321 -11.29 -32.57 12.99
N GLU A 322 -12.56 -32.43 13.40
CA GLU A 322 -12.91 -31.94 14.74
C GLU A 322 -12.41 -32.94 15.80
N PRO A 323 -11.66 -32.49 16.82
CA PRO A 323 -11.12 -33.36 17.85
C PRO A 323 -12.21 -33.82 18.81
N ASP A 324 -12.14 -35.05 19.28
CA ASP A 324 -13.05 -35.58 20.31
C ASP A 324 -12.88 -34.87 21.66
N LEU A 325 -11.69 -34.32 21.93
CA LEU A 325 -11.37 -33.63 23.16
C LEU A 325 -10.23 -32.61 22.93
N VAL A 326 -10.45 -31.39 23.35
CA VAL A 326 -9.42 -30.32 23.40
C VAL A 326 -8.99 -30.16 24.86
N ILE A 327 -7.73 -30.36 25.16
CA ILE A 327 -7.14 -30.13 26.48
C ILE A 327 -6.31 -28.84 26.39
N GLU A 328 -6.73 -27.83 27.15
CA GLU A 328 -6.02 -26.56 27.25
C GLU A 328 -5.18 -26.52 28.52
N MET A 329 -4.03 -25.84 28.44
CA MET A 329 -3.24 -25.60 29.65
C MET A 329 -3.97 -24.59 30.54
N PRO A 330 -4.12 -24.86 31.84
CA PRO A 330 -4.87 -23.98 32.77
C PRO A 330 -4.17 -22.64 33.04
N LYS A 331 -2.93 -22.50 32.64
CA LYS A 331 -2.12 -21.27 32.76
C LYS A 331 -1.26 -21.10 31.51
N GLU A 332 -1.09 -19.88 31.13
CA GLU A 332 -0.14 -19.50 30.09
C GLU A 332 1.30 -19.88 30.53
N TYR A 333 2.03 -20.54 29.63
CA TYR A 333 3.43 -20.89 29.83
C TYR A 333 4.30 -20.13 28.83
N THR A 334 5.26 -19.39 29.36
CA THR A 334 6.19 -18.61 28.54
C THR A 334 7.43 -19.46 28.25
N VAL A 335 7.63 -19.83 26.99
CA VAL A 335 8.84 -20.51 26.53
C VAL A 335 9.94 -19.47 26.39
N ALA A 336 11.12 -19.71 26.94
CA ALA A 336 12.26 -18.84 26.76
C ALA A 336 12.73 -18.88 25.29
N PRO A 337 13.15 -17.74 24.70
CA PRO A 337 13.58 -17.70 23.30
C PRO A 337 14.90 -18.45 23.06
N GLU A 338 15.67 -18.72 24.11
CA GLU A 338 16.95 -19.42 24.06
C GLU A 338 17.08 -20.30 25.33
N GLY A 339 17.67 -21.49 25.21
CA GLY A 339 17.88 -22.40 26.29
C GLY A 339 17.74 -23.88 25.91
N GLU A 340 17.83 -24.77 26.90
CA GLU A 340 17.51 -26.19 26.75
C GLU A 340 15.99 -26.34 26.69
N ASP A 341 15.51 -27.37 25.96
CA ASP A 341 14.07 -27.67 25.84
C ASP A 341 13.53 -28.02 27.25
N ASP A 342 12.39 -27.41 27.61
CA ASP A 342 11.65 -27.74 28.82
C ASP A 342 10.75 -28.96 28.57
N TYR A 343 10.90 -30.03 29.35
CA TYR A 343 10.15 -31.27 29.25
C TYR A 343 9.19 -31.47 30.44
#